data_5d761927d65d63ab31aff574959da99d
#
_entry.id   5d761927d65d63ab31aff574959da99d
#
_cell.length_a   1.000
_cell.length_b   1.000
_cell.length_c   1.000
_cell.angle_alpha   90.00
_cell.angle_beta   90.00
_cell.angle_gamma   90.00
#
_symmetry.space_group_name_H-M   'P 1'
#
loop_
_entity.id
_entity.type
_entity.pdbx_description
1 polymer ?
#
loop_
_entity_poly.entity_id
_entity_poly.type
_entity_poly.pdbx_seq_one_letter_code
_entity_poly.pdbx_strand_id
1 'polypeptide(L)'
;MQVNIKQAIRLFFSNPSLDMVFIEAIANSLDADASKINICISIEELGKQETLKITVQDNGVGFTEERYAKFCKLLQVEDSTHKGVGRLVYLYYFDTIEVSSIFDKQHRSFLYNTSFDENNSNMVLEPIAQQEQRTILHFSNCTLKRLSSYNSILPDALKRMILEEFLPRFYVYKEDGKEIEINIELKVGKVKKNQFIGNRKATISLNDLPVLKIEDVNASQIRMFEDMTLQYSIEKKDNYAPPFVITALCVDNRAYKLSDLISSDNIPYGYELIFLLKSSIFNGQVDPSRQTLTLRDEILKSVKKIFRTKIANIIQREIPSFKESNEKTKLSLSKSYPHLLGYFEDEEIGIVSRSKSLEMAQQKFLRDQKTVLEAEYLDEEKYDKAMDLSSRSLAEYILYREKIISKLETITNKDSEATIHNLILPKRSILKNNHNITTIYNNNLWLLDNKYMTYTTAMSERTMQEIVEEITQGVEQESDSNRPDLAIIFSDNPEDLSCKVDVVIIELKKRGIKLSKTEEVISQLKQRATKLMNYYPNRIQRIWYC
;
A
#
# COMPACT_ATOMS: atom_id res chain seq x y z
N MET A 1 -7.89 -3.87 40.09
CA MET A 1 -7.71 -4.75 38.91
C MET A 1 -6.30 -4.46 38.38
N GLN A 2 -5.39 -5.40 38.46
CA GLN A 2 -4.03 -5.21 37.93
C GLN A 2 -4.03 -5.46 36.43
N VAL A 3 -3.58 -4.50 35.63
CA VAL A 3 -3.45 -4.66 34.18
C VAL A 3 -2.16 -5.41 33.87
N ASN A 4 -2.24 -6.55 33.17
CA ASN A 4 -1.04 -7.24 32.71
C ASN A 4 -0.43 -6.45 31.53
N ILE A 5 0.69 -5.77 31.79
CA ILE A 5 1.38 -4.90 30.82
C ILE A 5 1.74 -5.67 29.54
N LYS A 6 2.22 -6.92 29.64
CA LYS A 6 2.55 -7.74 28.45
C LYS A 6 1.34 -8.06 27.57
N GLN A 7 0.18 -8.28 28.18
CA GLN A 7 -1.06 -8.48 27.44
C GLN A 7 -1.56 -7.17 26.80
N ALA A 8 -1.47 -6.05 27.53
CA ALA A 8 -1.83 -4.74 27.01
C ALA A 8 -0.97 -4.35 25.81
N ILE A 9 0.34 -4.58 25.84
CA ILE A 9 1.23 -4.33 24.70
C ILE A 9 0.77 -5.10 23.46
N ARG A 10 0.45 -6.39 23.59
CA ARG A 10 -0.01 -7.23 22.46
C ARG A 10 -1.37 -6.79 21.92
N LEU A 11 -2.24 -6.29 22.78
CA LEU A 11 -3.59 -5.88 22.41
C LEU A 11 -3.57 -4.55 21.63
N PHE A 12 -2.78 -3.57 22.09
CA PHE A 12 -2.76 -2.24 21.51
C PHE A 12 -1.73 -2.07 20.37
N PHE A 13 -0.68 -2.90 20.36
CA PHE A 13 0.40 -2.79 19.38
C PHE A 13 0.66 -4.15 18.70
N SER A 14 -0.08 -4.42 17.62
CA SER A 14 0.07 -5.66 16.86
C SER A 14 1.37 -5.70 16.05
N ASN A 15 1.79 -4.57 15.48
CA ASN A 15 3.02 -4.44 14.70
C ASN A 15 3.49 -2.96 14.66
N PRO A 16 3.89 -2.37 15.80
CA PRO A 16 4.35 -0.97 15.82
C PRO A 16 5.67 -0.83 15.05
N SER A 17 5.99 0.37 14.58
CA SER A 17 7.33 0.72 14.08
C SER A 17 8.19 1.27 15.23
N LEU A 18 9.53 1.14 15.11
CA LEU A 18 10.45 1.76 16.08
C LEU A 18 10.27 3.29 16.16
N ASP A 19 9.85 3.90 15.05
CA ASP A 19 9.57 5.34 14.97
C ASP A 19 8.55 5.80 16.01
N MET A 20 7.60 4.94 16.39
CA MET A 20 6.60 5.24 17.40
C MET A 20 7.19 5.49 18.79
N VAL A 21 8.36 4.92 19.11
CA VAL A 21 9.08 5.21 20.36
C VAL A 21 9.48 6.69 20.39
N PHE A 22 10.04 7.19 19.31
CA PHE A 22 10.43 8.59 19.18
C PHE A 22 9.22 9.52 19.17
N ILE A 23 8.19 9.17 18.38
CA ILE A 23 6.95 9.95 18.30
C ILE A 23 6.32 10.12 19.67
N GLU A 24 6.19 9.05 20.44
CA GLU A 24 5.56 9.10 21.76
C GLU A 24 6.43 9.85 22.79
N ALA A 25 7.75 9.65 22.75
CA ALA A 25 8.65 10.38 23.65
C ALA A 25 8.63 11.89 23.38
N ILE A 26 8.69 12.29 22.11
CA ILE A 26 8.59 13.71 21.71
C ILE A 26 7.23 14.29 22.05
N ALA A 27 6.14 13.55 21.80
CA ALA A 27 4.80 14.00 22.18
C ALA A 27 4.70 14.31 23.67
N ASN A 28 5.21 13.41 24.51
CA ASN A 28 5.21 13.58 25.97
C ASN A 28 6.07 14.77 26.40
N SER A 29 7.21 15.01 25.74
CA SER A 29 8.04 16.19 25.97
C SER A 29 7.31 17.49 25.57
N LEU A 30 6.67 17.51 24.40
CA LEU A 30 5.86 18.66 23.94
C LEU A 30 4.64 18.90 24.85
N ASP A 31 4.01 17.84 25.36
CA ASP A 31 2.90 17.92 26.33
C ASP A 31 3.40 18.40 27.72
N ALA A 32 4.69 18.31 27.96
CA ALA A 32 5.36 18.88 29.13
C ALA A 32 5.84 20.35 28.92
N ASP A 33 5.38 21.01 27.84
CA ASP A 33 5.81 22.36 27.46
C ASP A 33 7.34 22.51 27.29
N ALA A 34 8.01 21.44 26.84
CA ALA A 34 9.41 21.49 26.53
C ALA A 34 9.67 22.38 25.30
N SER A 35 10.63 23.28 25.43
CA SER A 35 11.16 24.10 24.34
C SER A 35 12.42 23.51 23.70
N LYS A 36 13.10 22.60 24.39
CA LYS A 36 14.30 21.94 23.92
C LYS A 36 14.25 20.45 24.16
N ILE A 37 14.43 19.68 23.11
CA ILE A 37 14.44 18.20 23.13
C ILE A 37 15.73 17.70 22.49
N ASN A 38 16.50 16.88 23.19
CA ASN A 38 17.72 16.28 22.68
C ASN A 38 17.54 14.76 22.62
N ILE A 39 17.74 14.19 21.42
CA ILE A 39 17.62 12.77 21.15
C ILE A 39 19.03 12.24 20.81
N CYS A 40 19.56 11.37 21.65
CA CYS A 40 20.85 10.72 21.42
C CYS A 40 20.60 9.23 21.19
N ILE A 41 20.98 8.72 20.02
CA ILE A 41 20.89 7.34 19.62
C ILE A 41 22.30 6.77 19.64
N SER A 42 22.54 5.67 20.32
CA SER A 42 23.84 5.02 20.34
C SER A 42 23.70 3.55 20.00
N ILE A 43 24.62 3.06 19.17
CA ILE A 43 24.72 1.66 18.76
C ILE A 43 26.20 1.30 18.59
N GLU A 44 26.62 0.12 19.05
CA GLU A 44 28.03 -0.27 18.90
C GLU A 44 28.43 -0.46 17.46
N GLU A 45 27.60 -1.15 16.68
CA GLU A 45 27.81 -1.41 15.27
C GLU A 45 26.42 -1.57 14.59
N LEU A 46 26.27 -1.02 13.37
CA LEU A 46 25.08 -1.29 12.57
C LEU A 46 25.01 -2.80 12.28
N GLY A 47 23.92 -3.44 12.70
CA GLY A 47 23.78 -4.91 12.67
C GLY A 47 23.78 -5.58 14.04
N LYS A 48 24.16 -4.85 15.11
CA LYS A 48 24.06 -5.30 16.50
C LYS A 48 22.95 -4.56 17.23
N GLN A 49 21.71 -4.83 16.85
CA GLN A 49 20.51 -4.10 17.33
C GLN A 49 20.32 -4.21 18.84
N GLU A 50 20.75 -5.30 19.45
CA GLU A 50 20.74 -5.51 20.89
C GLU A 50 21.57 -4.46 21.67
N THR A 51 22.49 -3.78 20.98
CA THR A 51 23.31 -2.70 21.57
C THR A 51 22.68 -1.30 21.40
N LEU A 52 21.51 -1.22 20.74
CA LEU A 52 20.80 0.02 20.53
C LEU A 52 20.33 0.61 21.87
N LYS A 53 20.71 1.85 22.12
CA LYS A 53 20.24 2.66 23.25
C LYS A 53 19.73 3.99 22.71
N ILE A 54 18.66 4.49 23.30
CA ILE A 54 18.09 5.80 22.99
C ILE A 54 18.03 6.60 24.28
N THR A 55 18.41 7.86 24.21
CA THR A 55 18.22 8.81 25.30
C THR A 55 17.45 9.99 24.77
N VAL A 56 16.32 10.29 25.38
CA VAL A 56 15.52 11.48 25.10
C VAL A 56 15.57 12.37 26.32
N GLN A 57 16.04 13.58 26.15
CA GLN A 57 16.13 14.60 27.22
C GLN A 57 15.34 15.83 26.81
N ASP A 58 14.51 16.32 27.70
CA ASP A 58 13.77 17.56 27.52
C ASP A 58 13.92 18.51 28.74
N ASN A 59 13.52 19.75 28.53
CA ASN A 59 13.49 20.80 29.56
C ASN A 59 12.06 21.18 29.99
N GLY A 60 11.10 20.29 29.82
CA GLY A 60 9.70 20.48 30.20
C GLY A 60 9.50 20.47 31.72
N VAL A 61 8.25 20.64 32.15
CA VAL A 61 7.86 20.74 33.59
C VAL A 61 8.17 19.47 34.40
N GLY A 62 8.54 18.38 33.77
CA GLY A 62 8.98 17.15 34.39
C GLY A 62 7.86 16.27 34.97
N PHE A 63 8.28 15.26 35.73
CA PHE A 63 7.38 14.31 36.41
C PHE A 63 6.97 14.83 37.79
N THR A 64 6.15 15.89 37.80
CA THR A 64 5.49 16.39 39.03
C THR A 64 4.63 15.30 39.67
N GLU A 65 4.11 15.50 40.89
CA GLU A 65 3.24 14.52 41.55
C GLU A 65 2.03 14.16 40.69
N GLU A 66 1.39 15.17 40.11
CA GLU A 66 0.23 14.99 39.24
C GLU A 66 0.58 14.17 37.97
N ARG A 67 1.69 14.51 37.29
CA ARG A 67 2.13 13.83 36.06
C ARG A 67 2.60 12.42 36.35
N TYR A 68 3.26 12.17 37.47
CA TYR A 68 3.65 10.84 37.89
C TYR A 68 2.42 9.96 38.19
N ALA A 69 1.45 10.51 38.94
CA ALA A 69 0.19 9.82 39.20
C ALA A 69 -0.57 9.47 37.91
N LYS A 70 -0.61 10.37 36.91
CA LYS A 70 -1.15 10.11 35.59
C LYS A 70 -0.35 9.05 34.82
N PHE A 71 0.97 9.09 34.95
CA PHE A 71 1.84 8.05 34.35
C PHE A 71 1.60 6.67 34.97
N CYS A 72 1.32 6.54 36.25
CA CYS A 72 1.05 5.25 36.90
C CYS A 72 -0.29 4.63 36.45
N LYS A 73 -1.25 5.42 35.99
CA LYS A 73 -2.59 4.95 35.61
C LYS A 73 -2.65 4.64 34.10
N LEU A 74 -2.79 3.36 33.75
CA LEU A 74 -3.02 2.92 32.37
C LEU A 74 -4.51 3.07 32.02
N LEU A 75 -4.80 3.49 30.76
CA LEU A 75 -6.16 3.59 30.21
C LEU A 75 -7.10 4.60 30.90
N GLN A 76 -6.59 5.45 31.80
CA GLN A 76 -7.40 6.51 32.37
C GLN A 76 -7.37 7.72 31.40
N VAL A 77 -8.47 7.91 30.69
CA VAL A 77 -8.65 8.98 29.71
C VAL A 77 -9.42 10.10 30.41
N GLU A 78 -8.76 11.18 30.72
CA GLU A 78 -9.41 12.40 31.24
C GLU A 78 -9.79 13.34 30.09
N ASP A 79 -9.13 13.19 28.92
CA ASP A 79 -9.30 14.02 27.73
C ASP A 79 -9.25 13.18 26.46
N SER A 80 -10.01 13.56 25.43
CA SER A 80 -10.04 12.88 24.12
C SER A 80 -8.68 12.83 23.43
N THR A 81 -7.79 13.75 23.77
CA THR A 81 -6.44 13.89 23.19
C THR A 81 -5.40 12.97 23.83
N HIS A 82 -5.62 12.47 25.07
CA HIS A 82 -4.67 11.68 25.84
C HIS A 82 -5.23 10.28 26.11
N LYS A 83 -4.79 9.29 25.36
CA LYS A 83 -5.33 7.92 25.42
C LYS A 83 -4.63 6.99 26.43
N GLY A 84 -3.55 7.44 27.08
CA GLY A 84 -2.87 6.78 28.20
C GLY A 84 -2.19 5.45 27.90
N VAL A 85 -2.05 5.07 26.62
CA VAL A 85 -1.46 3.77 26.19
C VAL A 85 -0.16 3.92 25.41
N GLY A 86 0.17 5.11 24.90
CA GLY A 86 1.30 5.32 24.00
C GLY A 86 2.63 4.85 24.57
N ARG A 87 2.90 5.08 25.87
CA ARG A 87 4.14 4.64 26.53
C ARG A 87 4.35 3.12 26.53
N LEU A 88 3.32 2.31 26.26
CA LEU A 88 3.46 0.85 26.13
C LEU A 88 4.34 0.47 24.94
N VAL A 89 4.43 1.33 23.90
CA VAL A 89 5.31 1.08 22.75
C VAL A 89 6.77 1.03 23.15
N TYR A 90 7.16 1.72 24.22
CA TYR A 90 8.53 1.67 24.77
C TYR A 90 8.90 0.24 25.14
N LEU A 91 7.99 -0.45 25.85
CA LEU A 91 8.18 -1.82 26.34
C LEU A 91 8.01 -2.89 25.26
N TYR A 92 7.54 -2.50 24.08
CA TYR A 92 7.58 -3.38 22.91
C TYR A 92 9.00 -3.53 22.36
N TYR A 93 9.81 -2.47 22.46
CA TYR A 93 11.14 -2.40 21.87
C TYR A 93 12.29 -2.48 22.88
N PHE A 94 12.06 -2.10 24.13
CA PHE A 94 13.08 -2.05 25.18
C PHE A 94 12.57 -2.67 26.46
N ASP A 95 13.41 -3.52 27.09
CA ASP A 95 13.04 -4.14 28.38
C ASP A 95 13.14 -3.15 29.53
N THR A 96 13.94 -2.09 29.40
CA THR A 96 14.27 -1.19 30.49
C THR A 96 14.25 0.25 30.02
N ILE A 97 13.44 1.08 30.68
CA ILE A 97 13.42 2.53 30.54
C ILE A 97 13.69 3.16 31.92
N GLU A 98 14.85 3.78 32.05
CA GLU A 98 15.20 4.55 33.23
C GLU A 98 14.70 5.99 33.05
N VAL A 99 13.94 6.47 34.02
CA VAL A 99 13.39 7.83 34.03
C VAL A 99 14.06 8.62 35.14
N SER A 100 14.59 9.80 34.79
CA SER A 100 15.17 10.75 35.72
C SER A 100 14.61 12.14 35.42
N SER A 101 13.97 12.79 36.38
CA SER A 101 13.30 14.08 36.20
C SER A 101 13.61 15.03 37.33
N ILE A 102 14.04 16.23 36.97
CA ILE A 102 14.30 17.32 37.90
C ILE A 102 13.20 18.37 37.69
N PHE A 103 12.45 18.67 38.73
CA PHE A 103 11.35 19.64 38.76
C PHE A 103 11.22 20.25 40.18
N ASP A 104 10.85 21.49 40.31
CA ASP A 104 10.54 22.16 41.56
C ASP A 104 11.56 21.91 42.70
N LYS A 105 12.87 21.88 42.40
CA LYS A 105 13.96 21.52 43.31
C LYS A 105 13.87 20.10 43.87
N GLN A 106 13.23 19.21 43.16
CA GLN A 106 13.13 17.79 43.45
C GLN A 106 13.71 16.98 42.31
N HIS A 107 14.28 15.82 42.61
CA HIS A 107 14.73 14.83 41.66
C HIS A 107 13.90 13.56 41.85
N ARG A 108 13.18 13.14 40.80
CA ARG A 108 12.46 11.87 40.76
C ARG A 108 13.15 10.93 39.79
N SER A 109 13.43 9.74 40.27
CA SER A 109 13.89 8.65 39.41
C SER A 109 13.08 7.39 39.63
N PHE A 110 12.84 6.64 38.57
CA PHE A 110 12.15 5.35 38.62
C PHE A 110 12.46 4.50 37.40
N LEU A 111 12.18 3.19 37.52
CA LEU A 111 12.37 2.23 36.45
C LEU A 111 11.01 1.84 35.84
N TYR A 112 10.87 2.01 34.53
CA TYR A 112 9.70 1.57 33.79
C TYR A 112 10.06 0.32 32.97
N ASN A 113 9.41 -0.82 33.28
CA ASN A 113 9.55 -2.10 32.62
C ASN A 113 8.23 -2.89 32.65
N THR A 114 8.24 -4.12 32.14
CA THR A 114 7.02 -4.96 32.11
C THR A 114 6.51 -5.40 33.48
N SER A 115 7.31 -5.20 34.56
CA SER A 115 6.96 -5.47 35.96
C SER A 115 6.69 -4.19 36.75
N PHE A 116 6.53 -3.06 36.06
CA PHE A 116 6.27 -1.77 36.69
C PHE A 116 4.99 -1.80 37.52
N ASP A 117 5.12 -1.42 38.78
CA ASP A 117 4.03 -1.23 39.74
C ASP A 117 4.31 0.05 40.52
N GLU A 118 3.30 0.89 40.70
CA GLU A 118 3.38 2.15 41.41
C GLU A 118 4.04 1.99 42.80
N ASN A 119 3.76 0.85 43.47
CA ASN A 119 4.28 0.57 44.83
C ASN A 119 5.69 -0.06 44.84
N ASN A 120 6.17 -0.59 43.69
CA ASN A 120 7.44 -1.33 43.57
C ASN A 120 8.33 -0.79 42.44
N SER A 121 8.15 0.45 42.03
CA SER A 121 8.86 1.03 40.87
C SER A 121 10.31 1.44 41.17
N ASN A 122 10.83 1.12 42.33
CA ASN A 122 12.11 1.68 42.83
C ASN A 122 12.16 3.22 42.70
N MET A 123 11.01 3.88 42.90
CA MET A 123 10.88 5.32 42.80
C MET A 123 11.64 5.99 43.96
N VAL A 124 12.53 6.88 43.57
CA VAL A 124 13.24 7.75 44.52
C VAL A 124 12.77 9.18 44.26
N LEU A 125 12.44 9.90 45.34
CA LEU A 125 12.13 11.32 45.29
C LEU A 125 12.99 12.01 46.37
N GLU A 126 13.87 12.88 45.93
CA GLU A 126 14.82 13.56 46.82
C GLU A 126 14.92 15.07 46.48
N PRO A 127 15.12 15.94 47.49
CA PRO A 127 15.38 17.35 47.24
C PRO A 127 16.75 17.54 46.59
N ILE A 128 16.84 18.51 45.64
CA ILE A 128 18.08 18.81 44.93
C ILE A 128 18.33 20.33 44.89
N ALA A 129 19.59 20.73 44.93
CA ALA A 129 19.97 22.12 44.82
C ALA A 129 19.88 22.70 43.39
N GLN A 130 19.85 21.85 42.38
CA GLN A 130 19.79 22.22 40.97
C GLN A 130 18.43 22.85 40.63
N GLN A 131 18.42 23.94 39.89
CA GLN A 131 17.20 24.66 39.53
C GLN A 131 16.70 24.35 38.11
N GLU A 132 17.54 23.81 37.24
CA GLU A 132 17.16 23.53 35.85
C GLU A 132 16.23 22.35 35.77
N GLN A 133 15.05 22.57 35.21
CA GLN A 133 14.08 21.52 34.89
C GLN A 133 14.65 20.64 33.76
N ARG A 134 14.57 19.33 33.95
CA ARG A 134 15.09 18.39 32.99
C ARG A 134 14.46 17.01 33.19
N THR A 135 14.00 16.41 32.13
CA THR A 135 13.59 15.01 32.13
C THR A 135 14.46 14.21 31.16
N ILE A 136 14.91 13.04 31.59
CA ILE A 136 15.69 12.10 30.78
C ILE A 136 14.97 10.73 30.78
N LEU A 137 14.70 10.24 29.60
CA LEU A 137 14.28 8.86 29.35
C LEU A 137 15.45 8.11 28.73
N HIS A 138 15.96 7.10 29.40
CA HIS A 138 17.03 6.24 28.88
C HIS A 138 16.51 4.86 28.58
N PHE A 139 16.46 4.50 27.29
CA PHE A 139 15.99 3.22 26.77
C PHE A 139 17.19 2.30 26.59
N SER A 140 17.13 1.11 27.18
CA SER A 140 18.19 0.11 27.10
C SER A 140 17.61 -1.31 26.97
N ASN A 141 18.49 -2.27 26.70
CA ASN A 141 18.11 -3.69 26.50
C ASN A 141 17.09 -3.84 25.37
N CYS A 142 17.51 -3.46 24.16
CA CYS A 142 16.70 -3.56 22.96
C CYS A 142 16.33 -5.02 22.66
N THR A 143 15.02 -5.29 22.52
CA THR A 143 14.45 -6.62 22.30
C THR A 143 14.39 -7.04 20.83
N LEU A 144 14.73 -6.13 19.92
CA LEU A 144 14.69 -6.36 18.47
C LEU A 144 15.72 -7.41 18.06
N LYS A 145 15.27 -8.43 17.35
CA LYS A 145 16.17 -9.39 16.69
C LYS A 145 16.78 -8.83 15.41
N ARG A 146 16.09 -7.92 14.72
CA ARG A 146 16.55 -7.27 13.49
C ARG A 146 15.82 -5.95 13.29
N LEU A 147 16.55 -4.90 12.89
CA LEU A 147 15.93 -3.66 12.38
C LEU A 147 15.41 -3.91 10.96
N SER A 148 14.16 -3.56 10.69
CA SER A 148 13.58 -3.62 9.35
C SER A 148 14.24 -2.61 8.41
N SER A 149 14.62 -1.45 8.94
CA SER A 149 15.35 -0.40 8.22
C SER A 149 16.22 0.41 9.19
N TYR A 150 17.41 0.81 8.75
CA TYR A 150 18.24 1.76 9.51
C TYR A 150 17.72 3.20 9.44
N ASN A 151 16.79 3.50 8.55
CA ASN A 151 16.18 4.84 8.48
C ASN A 151 15.56 5.27 9.82
N SER A 152 15.01 4.33 10.60
CA SER A 152 14.45 4.61 11.92
C SER A 152 15.45 5.12 12.96
N ILE A 153 16.76 5.10 12.69
CA ILE A 153 17.80 5.61 13.59
C ILE A 153 18.69 6.69 12.94
N LEU A 154 18.52 6.98 11.65
CA LEU A 154 19.31 8.01 10.96
C LEU A 154 18.74 9.40 11.24
N PRO A 155 19.55 10.38 11.67
CA PRO A 155 19.08 11.72 12.07
C PRO A 155 18.25 12.43 10.99
N ASP A 156 18.66 12.41 9.73
CA ASP A 156 17.90 13.05 8.65
C ASP A 156 16.55 12.39 8.41
N ALA A 157 16.46 11.07 8.49
CA ALA A 157 15.22 10.34 8.34
C ALA A 157 14.27 10.58 9.54
N LEU A 158 14.83 10.60 10.77
CA LEU A 158 14.08 10.94 11.97
C LEU A 158 13.58 12.38 11.96
N LYS A 159 14.44 13.34 11.55
CA LYS A 159 14.02 14.75 11.36
C LYS A 159 12.81 14.83 10.44
N ARG A 160 12.86 14.13 9.31
CA ARG A 160 11.76 14.08 8.34
C ARG A 160 10.49 13.50 8.97
N MET A 161 10.61 12.37 9.64
CA MET A 161 9.48 11.68 10.30
C MET A 161 8.85 12.57 11.40
N ILE A 162 9.66 13.23 12.23
CA ILE A 162 9.20 14.13 13.30
C ILE A 162 8.46 15.34 12.71
N LEU A 163 9.03 15.96 11.67
CA LEU A 163 8.37 17.04 10.95
C LEU A 163 7.02 16.59 10.38
N GLU A 164 7.00 15.46 9.71
CA GLU A 164 5.77 14.91 9.11
C GLU A 164 4.68 14.62 10.15
N GLU A 165 5.03 14.16 11.35
CA GLU A 165 4.08 13.81 12.41
C GLU A 165 3.55 15.03 13.16
N PHE A 166 4.46 15.95 13.55
CA PHE A 166 4.11 17.06 14.42
C PHE A 166 3.90 18.40 13.69
N LEU A 167 3.92 18.40 12.37
CA LEU A 167 3.82 19.61 11.58
C LEU A 167 2.62 20.50 11.96
N PRO A 168 1.38 19.99 12.14
CA PRO A 168 0.25 20.82 12.57
C PRO A 168 0.51 21.48 13.93
N ARG A 169 1.10 20.74 14.87
CA ARG A 169 1.42 21.24 16.21
C ARG A 169 2.51 22.31 16.18
N PHE A 170 3.53 22.11 15.35
CA PHE A 170 4.61 23.06 15.17
C PHE A 170 4.12 24.39 14.59
N TYR A 171 3.15 24.37 13.68
CA TYR A 171 2.55 25.59 13.18
C TYR A 171 1.75 26.32 14.25
N VAL A 172 0.97 25.63 15.07
CA VAL A 172 0.29 26.25 16.22
C VAL A 172 1.31 26.89 17.16
N TYR A 173 2.40 26.21 17.48
CA TYR A 173 3.45 26.78 18.32
C TYR A 173 4.14 28.00 17.69
N LYS A 174 4.37 27.98 16.39
CA LYS A 174 4.92 29.13 15.65
C LYS A 174 3.97 30.34 15.69
N GLU A 175 2.68 30.11 15.54
CA GLU A 175 1.63 31.13 15.64
C GLU A 175 1.54 31.70 17.07
N ASP A 176 1.70 30.85 18.09
CA ASP A 176 1.73 31.24 19.52
C ASP A 176 3.05 31.92 19.94
N GLY A 177 4.03 32.06 19.05
CA GLY A 177 5.34 32.65 19.34
C GLY A 177 6.22 31.77 20.22
N LYS A 178 5.93 30.47 20.35
CA LYS A 178 6.78 29.53 21.09
C LYS A 178 8.03 29.18 20.28
N GLU A 179 9.13 28.92 20.97
CA GLU A 179 10.36 28.41 20.37
C GLU A 179 10.49 26.91 20.68
N ILE A 180 10.77 26.11 19.68
CA ILE A 180 11.05 24.68 19.81
C ILE A 180 12.33 24.35 19.07
N GLU A 181 13.22 23.65 19.74
CA GLU A 181 14.45 23.08 19.17
C GLU A 181 14.53 21.59 19.48
N ILE A 182 14.61 20.77 18.44
CA ILE A 182 14.80 19.32 18.59
C ILE A 182 16.13 18.94 17.95
N ASN A 183 17.06 18.44 18.76
CA ASN A 183 18.39 18.00 18.32
C ASN A 183 18.44 16.49 18.31
N ILE A 184 18.93 15.90 17.21
CA ILE A 184 19.05 14.46 16.99
C ILE A 184 20.52 14.15 16.75
N GLU A 185 21.09 13.22 17.50
CA GLU A 185 22.48 12.78 17.33
C GLU A 185 22.55 11.24 17.29
N LEU A 186 23.29 10.71 16.31
CA LEU A 186 23.59 9.28 16.18
C LEU A 186 25.07 9.01 16.50
N LYS A 187 25.34 8.16 17.49
CA LYS A 187 26.66 7.68 17.87
C LYS A 187 26.83 6.22 17.49
N VAL A 188 27.75 5.93 16.57
CA VAL A 188 28.09 4.56 16.16
C VAL A 188 29.50 4.25 16.61
N GLY A 189 29.68 3.21 17.44
CA GLY A 189 30.98 2.85 18.03
C GLY A 189 31.96 2.34 16.99
N LYS A 190 31.55 1.41 16.11
CA LYS A 190 32.38 0.84 15.03
C LYS A 190 31.71 1.00 13.68
N VAL A 191 32.39 1.62 12.72
CA VAL A 191 31.93 1.81 11.35
C VAL A 191 32.81 1.01 10.41
N LYS A 192 32.24 0.16 9.55
CA LYS A 192 32.98 -0.60 8.53
C LYS A 192 33.50 0.33 7.44
N LYS A 193 34.69 0.03 6.87
CA LYS A 193 35.41 0.87 5.89
C LYS A 193 34.55 1.35 4.71
N ASN A 194 33.53 0.59 4.29
CA ASN A 194 32.69 0.89 3.13
C ASN A 194 31.23 1.23 3.51
N GLN A 195 30.97 1.60 4.78
CA GLN A 195 29.64 1.86 5.29
C GLN A 195 29.39 3.38 5.34
N PHE A 196 28.48 3.85 4.51
CA PHE A 196 28.01 5.23 4.53
C PHE A 196 26.88 5.35 5.55
N ILE A 197 26.97 6.30 6.47
CA ILE A 197 25.99 6.52 7.55
C ILE A 197 25.20 7.82 7.33
N GLY A 198 25.60 8.67 6.39
CA GLY A 198 25.00 10.00 6.22
C GLY A 198 25.37 10.97 7.35
N ASN A 199 24.52 11.97 7.56
CA ASN A 199 24.69 12.95 8.63
C ASN A 199 24.41 12.30 9.99
N ARG A 200 25.29 12.57 10.97
CA ARG A 200 25.15 12.04 12.34
C ARG A 200 24.39 12.99 13.24
N LYS A 201 24.04 14.16 12.77
CA LYS A 201 23.28 15.17 13.52
C LYS A 201 22.24 15.80 12.62
N ALA A 202 21.09 16.09 13.20
CA ALA A 202 20.05 16.88 12.58
C ALA A 202 19.37 17.76 13.63
N THR A 203 18.90 18.93 13.23
CA THR A 203 18.18 19.85 14.11
C THR A 203 16.87 20.26 13.46
N ILE A 204 15.83 20.41 14.24
CA ILE A 204 14.52 20.94 13.85
C ILE A 204 14.33 22.25 14.63
N SER A 205 14.02 23.32 13.90
CA SER A 205 13.63 24.61 14.47
C SER A 205 12.34 25.08 13.82
N LEU A 206 11.46 25.71 14.58
CA LEU A 206 10.21 26.28 14.03
C LEU A 206 10.47 27.41 13.03
N ASN A 207 11.64 28.05 13.10
CA ASN A 207 12.03 29.11 12.17
C ASN A 207 12.29 28.58 10.76
N ASP A 208 12.64 27.29 10.64
CA ASP A 208 12.93 26.64 9.35
C ASP A 208 11.64 26.18 8.63
N LEU A 209 10.49 26.26 9.28
CA LEU A 209 9.22 25.85 8.68
C LEU A 209 8.76 26.87 7.63
N PRO A 210 8.30 26.39 6.45
CA PRO A 210 7.77 27.25 5.42
C PRO A 210 6.52 28.03 5.88
N VAL A 211 6.19 29.10 5.17
CA VAL A 211 4.96 29.84 5.44
C VAL A 211 3.79 29.13 4.77
N LEU A 212 2.74 28.81 5.52
CA LEU A 212 1.54 28.21 4.97
C LEU A 212 0.59 29.26 4.39
N LYS A 213 0.09 28.98 3.20
CA LYS A 213 -1.08 29.64 2.63
C LYS A 213 -2.34 28.92 3.12
N ILE A 214 -3.43 29.63 3.31
CA ILE A 214 -4.71 29.07 3.80
C ILE A 214 -5.78 29.32 2.75
N GLU A 215 -6.53 28.28 2.40
CA GLU A 215 -7.69 28.36 1.52
C GLU A 215 -8.85 27.56 2.09
N ASP A 216 -10.06 28.12 1.98
CA ASP A 216 -11.27 27.39 2.34
C ASP A 216 -11.55 26.25 1.35
N VAL A 217 -12.07 25.18 1.88
CA VAL A 217 -12.46 23.99 1.12
C VAL A 217 -13.96 23.86 1.14
N ASN A 218 -14.58 23.89 -0.05
CA ASN A 218 -16.02 23.68 -0.15
C ASN A 218 -16.36 22.21 0.12
N ALA A 219 -16.94 21.95 1.28
CA ALA A 219 -17.36 20.64 1.74
C ALA A 219 -18.87 20.41 1.65
N SER A 220 -19.60 21.23 0.89
CA SER A 220 -21.07 21.18 0.77
C SER A 220 -21.60 19.83 0.27
N GLN A 221 -20.78 19.05 -0.46
CA GLN A 221 -21.11 17.69 -0.88
C GLN A 221 -21.13 16.68 0.29
N ILE A 222 -20.46 17.00 1.39
CA ILE A 222 -20.46 16.22 2.62
C ILE A 222 -21.31 17.00 3.62
N ARG A 223 -22.61 16.77 3.65
CA ARG A 223 -23.65 17.52 4.37
C ARG A 223 -23.39 17.79 5.88
N MET A 224 -22.19 17.48 6.38
CA MET A 224 -21.85 17.53 7.81
C MET A 224 -20.75 18.54 8.17
N PHE A 225 -20.14 19.27 7.21
CA PHE A 225 -18.91 20.05 7.49
C PHE A 225 -18.97 21.44 6.88
N GLU A 226 -19.09 22.41 7.77
CA GLU A 226 -19.08 23.82 7.42
C GLU A 226 -17.67 24.44 7.49
N ASP A 227 -16.76 23.83 8.28
CA ASP A 227 -15.41 24.36 8.57
C ASP A 227 -14.29 23.44 8.07
N MET A 228 -13.99 23.48 6.82
CA MET A 228 -12.86 22.77 6.27
C MET A 228 -11.88 23.75 5.62
N THR A 229 -10.65 23.75 6.08
CA THR A 229 -9.60 24.61 5.55
C THR A 229 -8.39 23.81 5.14
N LEU A 230 -7.78 24.21 4.03
CA LEU A 230 -6.53 23.65 3.54
C LEU A 230 -5.40 24.64 3.83
N GLN A 231 -4.44 24.19 4.62
CA GLN A 231 -3.17 24.87 4.84
C GLN A 231 -2.12 24.21 3.95
N TYR A 232 -1.38 25.01 3.15
CA TYR A 232 -0.42 24.43 2.22
C TYR A 232 0.80 25.31 2.00
N SER A 233 1.91 24.67 1.64
CA SER A 233 3.10 25.32 1.10
C SER A 233 3.61 24.57 -0.09
N ILE A 234 4.08 25.29 -1.11
CA ILE A 234 4.79 24.78 -2.27
C ILE A 234 6.07 25.59 -2.40
N GLU A 235 7.20 24.95 -2.16
CA GLU A 235 8.52 25.57 -2.26
C GLU A 235 9.38 24.85 -3.27
N LYS A 236 10.11 25.60 -4.06
CA LYS A 236 11.15 25.08 -4.95
C LYS A 236 12.51 25.29 -4.29
N LYS A 237 13.21 24.22 -4.00
CA LYS A 237 14.59 24.25 -3.48
C LYS A 237 15.57 24.16 -4.64
N ASP A 238 16.73 24.78 -4.50
CA ASP A 238 17.80 24.77 -5.51
C ASP A 238 18.60 23.46 -5.55
N ASN A 239 17.98 22.36 -5.16
CA ASN A 239 18.56 21.02 -5.18
C ASN A 239 17.78 20.10 -6.12
N TYR A 240 18.47 19.16 -6.76
CA TYR A 240 17.84 18.11 -7.56
C TYR A 240 17.40 16.92 -6.70
N ALA A 241 16.96 17.18 -5.46
CA ALA A 241 16.42 16.15 -4.60
C ALA A 241 15.06 15.65 -5.12
N PRO A 242 14.71 14.38 -4.91
CA PRO A 242 13.35 13.90 -5.17
C PRO A 242 12.32 14.78 -4.48
N PRO A 243 11.14 14.97 -5.09
CA PRO A 243 10.11 15.80 -4.47
C PRO A 243 9.69 15.25 -3.11
N PHE A 244 9.51 16.15 -2.17
CA PHE A 244 9.02 15.84 -0.85
C PHE A 244 7.57 16.27 -0.73
N VAL A 245 6.67 15.33 -0.40
CA VAL A 245 5.24 15.60 -0.37
C VAL A 245 4.65 15.10 0.95
N ILE A 246 4.01 16.02 1.67
CA ILE A 246 3.21 15.70 2.86
C ILE A 246 1.75 15.98 2.54
N THR A 247 0.90 14.97 2.70
CA THR A 247 -0.55 15.11 2.69
C THR A 247 -1.12 14.50 3.96
N ALA A 248 -1.79 15.30 4.78
CA ALA A 248 -2.29 14.84 6.06
C ALA A 248 -3.60 15.52 6.49
N LEU A 249 -4.39 14.80 7.30
CA LEU A 249 -5.47 15.38 8.10
C LEU A 249 -4.89 15.86 9.43
N CYS A 250 -5.30 17.04 9.88
CA CYS A 250 -4.95 17.52 11.21
C CYS A 250 -5.91 16.91 12.24
N VAL A 251 -5.44 15.95 13.03
CA VAL A 251 -6.21 15.23 14.05
C VAL A 251 -5.55 15.46 15.40
N ASP A 252 -6.25 16.10 16.34
CA ASP A 252 -5.76 16.35 17.68
C ASP A 252 -4.34 16.98 17.70
N ASN A 253 -4.11 17.99 16.84
CA ASN A 253 -2.82 18.67 16.65
C ASN A 253 -1.68 17.76 16.14
N ARG A 254 -1.98 16.61 15.57
CA ARG A 254 -1.04 15.73 14.89
C ARG A 254 -1.43 15.51 13.42
N ALA A 255 -0.47 15.15 12.60
CA ALA A 255 -0.71 14.82 11.20
C ALA A 255 -1.09 13.33 11.07
N TYR A 256 -2.30 13.07 10.59
CA TYR A 256 -2.65 11.74 10.10
C TYR A 256 -2.39 11.66 8.59
N LYS A 257 -1.33 10.96 8.21
CA LYS A 257 -0.88 10.89 6.83
C LYS A 257 -1.87 10.17 5.91
N LEU A 258 -2.04 10.72 4.73
CA LEU A 258 -2.76 10.11 3.61
C LEU A 258 -1.77 9.85 2.45
N SER A 259 -0.88 8.88 2.64
CA SER A 259 0.22 8.58 1.71
C SER A 259 -0.23 8.17 0.30
N ASP A 260 -1.48 7.70 0.17
CA ASP A 260 -2.09 7.30 -1.09
C ASP A 260 -2.90 8.43 -1.78
N LEU A 261 -2.91 9.63 -1.20
CA LEU A 261 -3.72 10.73 -1.72
C LEU A 261 -3.17 11.27 -3.03
N ILE A 262 -1.86 11.55 -3.07
CA ILE A 262 -1.16 12.01 -4.27
C ILE A 262 0.16 11.25 -4.43
N SER A 263 0.61 11.09 -5.70
CA SER A 263 1.92 10.53 -6.04
C SER A 263 2.94 11.63 -6.27
N SER A 264 4.18 11.38 -5.88
CA SER A 264 5.31 12.26 -6.20
C SER A 264 5.83 12.09 -7.63
N ASP A 265 5.38 11.07 -8.38
CA ASP A 265 5.98 10.65 -9.67
C ASP A 265 5.98 11.75 -10.74
N ASN A 266 4.95 12.59 -10.74
CA ASN A 266 4.80 13.66 -11.73
C ASN A 266 5.21 15.05 -11.19
N ILE A 267 5.64 15.13 -9.94
CA ILE A 267 6.10 16.38 -9.33
C ILE A 267 7.57 16.58 -9.71
N PRO A 268 7.95 17.75 -10.23
CA PRO A 268 9.34 18.00 -10.60
C PRO A 268 10.29 17.89 -9.41
N TYR A 269 11.55 17.52 -9.68
CA TYR A 269 12.60 17.47 -8.67
C TYR A 269 12.85 18.85 -8.04
N GLY A 270 13.22 18.86 -6.78
CA GLY A 270 13.49 20.06 -6.00
C GLY A 270 12.25 20.74 -5.42
N TYR A 271 11.05 20.18 -5.58
CA TYR A 271 9.84 20.72 -4.95
C TYR A 271 9.57 20.06 -3.60
N GLU A 272 9.20 20.90 -2.63
CA GLU A 272 8.66 20.49 -1.32
C GLU A 272 7.22 20.97 -1.22
N LEU A 273 6.28 20.03 -1.03
CA LEU A 273 4.85 20.28 -0.98
C LEU A 273 4.29 19.82 0.36
N ILE A 274 3.58 20.69 1.02
CA ILE A 274 2.89 20.42 2.28
C ILE A 274 1.42 20.75 2.10
N PHE A 275 0.54 19.80 2.39
CA PHE A 275 -0.91 19.97 2.35
C PHE A 275 -1.51 19.39 3.63
N LEU A 276 -2.09 20.25 4.45
CA LEU A 276 -2.71 19.92 5.73
C LEU A 276 -4.20 20.28 5.66
N LEU A 277 -5.08 19.30 5.73
CA LEU A 277 -6.52 19.54 5.78
C LEU A 277 -6.96 19.59 7.24
N LYS A 278 -7.55 20.70 7.63
CA LYS A 278 -8.02 20.97 8.99
C LYS A 278 -9.53 21.06 9.01
N SER A 279 -10.16 20.40 9.98
CA SER A 279 -11.58 20.51 10.30
C SER A 279 -11.81 20.01 11.71
N SER A 280 -12.77 20.58 12.41
CA SER A 280 -13.19 20.17 13.77
C SER A 280 -13.64 18.70 13.81
N ILE A 281 -14.16 18.16 12.70
CA ILE A 281 -14.64 16.78 12.62
C ILE A 281 -13.55 15.74 12.83
N PHE A 282 -12.28 16.06 12.51
CA PHE A 282 -11.20 15.11 12.65
C PHE A 282 -10.77 14.88 14.10
N ASN A 283 -11.14 15.80 15.01
CA ASN A 283 -10.75 15.73 16.41
C ASN A 283 -11.34 14.47 17.07
N GLY A 284 -10.48 13.73 17.77
CA GLY A 284 -10.85 12.49 18.44
C GLY A 284 -11.10 11.29 17.51
N GLN A 285 -10.99 11.44 16.18
CA GLN A 285 -11.27 10.39 15.19
C GLN A 285 -10.08 9.47 14.92
N VAL A 286 -9.37 9.07 15.97
CA VAL A 286 -8.29 8.08 15.91
C VAL A 286 -8.46 7.04 17.02
N ASP A 287 -8.01 5.82 16.75
CA ASP A 287 -8.00 4.74 17.73
C ASP A 287 -7.05 5.05 18.93
N PRO A 288 -7.12 4.31 20.03
CA PRO A 288 -6.24 4.52 21.18
C PRO A 288 -4.75 4.43 20.88
N SER A 289 -4.36 3.60 19.92
CA SER A 289 -2.96 3.48 19.46
C SER A 289 -2.56 4.56 18.45
N ARG A 290 -3.53 5.37 17.98
CA ARG A 290 -3.37 6.42 16.95
C ARG A 290 -2.86 5.90 15.60
N GLN A 291 -3.04 4.61 15.32
CA GLN A 291 -2.63 3.99 14.05
C GLN A 291 -3.70 4.07 12.98
N THR A 292 -4.97 4.08 13.38
CA THR A 292 -6.11 4.05 12.46
C THR A 292 -7.12 5.16 12.74
N LEU A 293 -7.68 5.70 11.64
CA LEU A 293 -8.83 6.61 11.74
C LEU A 293 -10.09 5.84 12.04
N THR A 294 -10.92 6.39 12.93
CA THR A 294 -12.25 5.85 13.28
C THR A 294 -13.37 6.47 12.45
N LEU A 295 -13.04 7.36 11.51
CA LEU A 295 -14.00 7.91 10.54
C LEU A 295 -14.63 6.81 9.70
N ARG A 296 -15.92 6.91 9.42
CA ARG A 296 -16.63 5.99 8.51
C ARG A 296 -15.98 6.03 7.12
N ASP A 297 -15.80 4.86 6.50
CA ASP A 297 -15.15 4.71 5.20
C ASP A 297 -15.73 5.60 4.09
N GLU A 298 -17.06 5.78 4.07
CA GLU A 298 -17.74 6.63 3.09
C GLU A 298 -17.36 8.10 3.25
N ILE A 299 -17.28 8.58 4.50
CA ILE A 299 -16.87 9.95 4.83
C ILE A 299 -15.41 10.13 4.44
N LEU A 300 -14.54 9.19 4.82
CA LEU A 300 -13.12 9.24 4.50
C LEU A 300 -12.87 9.25 2.97
N LYS A 301 -13.61 8.46 2.20
CA LYS A 301 -13.54 8.47 0.73
C LYS A 301 -13.91 9.83 0.16
N SER A 302 -14.99 10.43 0.68
CA SER A 302 -15.46 11.74 0.24
C SER A 302 -14.46 12.85 0.61
N VAL A 303 -13.92 12.82 1.83
CA VAL A 303 -12.85 13.74 2.28
C VAL A 303 -11.62 13.60 1.40
N LYS A 304 -11.15 12.38 1.13
CA LYS A 304 -10.01 12.13 0.25
C LYS A 304 -10.23 12.66 -1.17
N LYS A 305 -11.45 12.53 -1.70
CA LYS A 305 -11.80 13.06 -3.03
C LYS A 305 -11.73 14.59 -3.05
N ILE A 306 -12.39 15.27 -2.11
CA ILE A 306 -12.38 16.74 -2.02
C ILE A 306 -10.96 17.26 -1.83
N PHE A 307 -10.20 16.64 -0.93
CA PHE A 307 -8.83 17.03 -0.65
C PHE A 307 -7.95 16.88 -1.89
N ARG A 308 -8.05 15.75 -2.61
CA ARG A 308 -7.32 15.52 -3.86
C ARG A 308 -7.64 16.55 -4.93
N THR A 309 -8.91 16.81 -5.16
CA THR A 309 -9.36 17.84 -6.14
C THR A 309 -8.78 19.21 -5.80
N LYS A 310 -8.83 19.60 -4.52
CA LYS A 310 -8.27 20.90 -4.10
C LYS A 310 -6.76 20.97 -4.31
N ILE A 311 -6.02 19.92 -3.93
CA ILE A 311 -4.58 19.81 -4.16
C ILE A 311 -4.25 19.88 -5.66
N ALA A 312 -4.98 19.13 -6.49
CA ALA A 312 -4.77 19.10 -7.93
C ALA A 312 -4.85 20.52 -8.54
N ASN A 313 -5.89 21.27 -8.15
CA ASN A 313 -6.08 22.65 -8.61
C ASN A 313 -4.93 23.57 -8.17
N ILE A 314 -4.44 23.40 -6.93
CA ILE A 314 -3.34 24.20 -6.41
C ILE A 314 -2.03 23.86 -7.12
N ILE A 315 -1.70 22.57 -7.28
CA ILE A 315 -0.46 22.14 -7.96
C ILE A 315 -0.48 22.63 -9.42
N GLN A 316 -1.59 22.50 -10.14
CA GLN A 316 -1.71 22.97 -11.51
C GLN A 316 -1.54 24.49 -11.63
N ARG A 317 -1.98 25.25 -10.64
CA ARG A 317 -1.83 26.70 -10.58
C ARG A 317 -0.41 27.14 -10.25
N GLU A 318 0.21 26.50 -9.25
CA GLU A 318 1.51 26.91 -8.70
C GLU A 318 2.71 26.29 -9.43
N ILE A 319 2.51 25.16 -10.17
CA ILE A 319 3.58 24.44 -10.90
C ILE A 319 3.19 24.27 -12.37
N PRO A 320 3.49 25.25 -13.25
CA PRO A 320 3.10 25.20 -14.68
C PRO A 320 3.60 23.97 -15.42
N SER A 321 4.84 23.51 -15.14
CA SER A 321 5.42 22.31 -15.76
C SER A 321 4.68 21.02 -15.41
N PHE A 322 3.98 20.99 -14.29
CA PHE A 322 3.12 19.87 -13.92
C PHE A 322 1.93 19.73 -14.85
N LYS A 323 1.31 20.85 -15.25
CA LYS A 323 0.19 20.87 -16.20
C LYS A 323 0.59 20.26 -17.55
N GLU A 324 1.75 20.67 -18.08
CA GLU A 324 2.27 20.13 -19.35
C GLU A 324 2.54 18.62 -19.28
N SER A 325 3.09 18.15 -18.15
CA SER A 325 3.33 16.72 -17.92
C SER A 325 2.02 15.94 -17.86
N ASN A 326 0.98 16.49 -17.23
CA ASN A 326 -0.34 15.86 -17.14
C ASN A 326 -1.01 15.73 -18.50
N GLU A 327 -0.93 16.77 -19.35
CA GLU A 327 -1.46 16.71 -20.72
C GLU A 327 -0.78 15.59 -21.53
N LYS A 328 0.55 15.44 -21.43
CA LYS A 328 1.28 14.34 -22.06
C LYS A 328 0.84 12.98 -21.53
N THR A 329 0.65 12.87 -20.22
CA THR A 329 0.19 11.64 -19.57
C THR A 329 -1.23 11.29 -20.03
N LYS A 330 -2.14 12.27 -20.09
CA LYS A 330 -3.51 12.11 -20.60
C LYS A 330 -3.53 11.61 -22.03
N LEU A 331 -2.75 12.23 -22.91
CA LEU A 331 -2.61 11.77 -24.30
C LEU A 331 -2.06 10.35 -24.40
N SER A 332 -1.06 10.01 -23.58
CA SER A 332 -0.49 8.64 -23.53
C SER A 332 -1.52 7.62 -23.06
N LEU A 333 -2.30 7.94 -22.02
CA LEU A 333 -3.36 7.06 -21.50
C LEU A 333 -4.48 6.88 -22.54
N SER A 334 -4.93 7.96 -23.18
CA SER A 334 -5.97 7.92 -24.23
C SER A 334 -5.56 7.07 -25.43
N LYS A 335 -4.28 7.11 -25.83
CA LYS A 335 -3.75 6.25 -26.90
C LYS A 335 -3.62 4.79 -26.48
N SER A 336 -3.21 4.53 -25.24
CA SER A 336 -2.97 3.17 -24.75
C SER A 336 -4.25 2.45 -24.32
N TYR A 337 -5.27 3.20 -23.89
CA TYR A 337 -6.52 2.70 -23.33
C TYR A 337 -7.72 3.48 -23.87
N PRO A 338 -7.97 3.50 -25.18
CA PRO A 338 -9.04 4.31 -25.79
C PRO A 338 -10.45 3.90 -25.31
N HIS A 339 -10.65 2.65 -24.88
CA HIS A 339 -11.91 2.18 -24.29
C HIS A 339 -12.22 2.82 -22.93
N LEU A 340 -11.21 3.36 -22.22
CA LEU A 340 -11.39 4.08 -20.95
C LEU A 340 -11.46 5.60 -21.14
N LEU A 341 -11.52 6.09 -22.39
CA LEU A 341 -11.66 7.51 -22.66
C LEU A 341 -12.96 8.05 -22.02
N GLY A 342 -12.85 9.14 -21.23
CA GLY A 342 -13.97 9.68 -20.46
C GLY A 342 -14.12 9.12 -19.03
N TYR A 343 -13.39 8.05 -18.68
CA TYR A 343 -13.33 7.52 -17.30
C TYR A 343 -12.14 8.04 -16.50
N PHE A 344 -11.18 8.68 -17.17
CA PHE A 344 -10.08 9.38 -16.49
C PHE A 344 -10.56 10.75 -16.02
N GLU A 345 -10.53 11.01 -14.73
CA GLU A 345 -10.78 12.35 -14.17
C GLU A 345 -9.50 13.20 -14.29
N ASP A 346 -9.64 14.42 -14.78
CA ASP A 346 -8.51 15.36 -14.97
C ASP A 346 -7.81 15.69 -13.64
N GLU A 347 -8.54 15.63 -12.53
CA GLU A 347 -8.03 15.84 -11.17
C GLU A 347 -7.24 14.64 -10.63
N GLU A 348 -7.31 13.48 -11.28
CA GLU A 348 -6.58 12.26 -10.90
C GLU A 348 -5.31 12.08 -11.74
N ILE A 349 -5.33 12.56 -13.01
CA ILE A 349 -4.18 12.41 -13.91
C ILE A 349 -3.00 13.22 -13.40
N GLY A 350 -1.88 12.51 -13.18
CA GLY A 350 -0.64 13.10 -12.67
C GLY A 350 -0.65 13.39 -11.17
N ILE A 351 -1.79 13.37 -10.51
CA ILE A 351 -1.89 13.49 -9.05
C ILE A 351 -1.71 12.13 -8.38
N VAL A 352 -2.37 11.09 -8.89
CA VAL A 352 -2.09 9.71 -8.45
C VAL A 352 -1.15 9.01 -9.44
N SER A 353 -0.55 7.90 -9.03
CA SER A 353 0.31 7.13 -9.93
C SER A 353 -0.46 6.66 -11.17
N ARG A 354 0.24 6.50 -12.29
CA ARG A 354 -0.36 6.06 -13.56
C ARG A 354 -1.15 4.75 -13.42
N SER A 355 -0.62 3.79 -12.65
CA SER A 355 -1.29 2.51 -12.37
C SER A 355 -2.58 2.72 -11.59
N LYS A 356 -2.59 3.64 -10.63
CA LYS A 356 -3.78 3.94 -9.83
C LYS A 356 -4.85 4.67 -10.64
N SER A 357 -4.47 5.63 -11.49
CA SER A 357 -5.40 6.29 -12.42
C SER A 357 -6.08 5.27 -13.34
N LEU A 358 -5.30 4.31 -13.86
CA LEU A 358 -5.84 3.24 -14.71
C LEU A 358 -6.81 2.33 -13.94
N GLU A 359 -6.42 1.89 -12.75
CA GLU A 359 -7.28 1.06 -11.88
C GLU A 359 -8.61 1.77 -11.57
N MET A 360 -8.57 3.05 -11.23
CA MET A 360 -9.77 3.84 -10.92
C MET A 360 -10.68 3.98 -12.14
N ALA A 361 -10.10 4.25 -13.32
CA ALA A 361 -10.85 4.33 -14.58
C ALA A 361 -11.51 2.98 -14.93
N GLN A 362 -10.78 1.87 -14.77
CA GLN A 362 -11.31 0.52 -14.97
C GLN A 362 -12.45 0.18 -13.99
N GLN A 363 -12.31 0.53 -12.72
CA GLN A 363 -13.36 0.31 -11.71
C GLN A 363 -14.63 1.10 -12.02
N LYS A 364 -14.51 2.35 -12.52
CA LYS A 364 -15.66 3.16 -12.95
C LYS A 364 -16.35 2.52 -14.16
N PHE A 365 -15.56 2.11 -15.16
CA PHE A 365 -16.04 1.43 -16.35
C PHE A 365 -16.80 0.13 -16.01
N LEU A 366 -16.22 -0.74 -15.16
CA LEU A 366 -16.85 -1.99 -14.72
C LEU A 366 -18.13 -1.73 -13.92
N ARG A 367 -18.17 -0.69 -13.09
CA ARG A 367 -19.38 -0.30 -12.36
C ARG A 367 -20.51 0.09 -13.31
N ASP A 368 -20.19 0.87 -14.33
CA ASP A 368 -21.16 1.28 -15.35
C ASP A 368 -21.67 0.08 -16.15
N GLN A 369 -20.78 -0.86 -16.52
CA GLN A 369 -21.19 -2.13 -17.16
C GLN A 369 -22.16 -2.90 -16.25
N LYS A 370 -21.82 -3.06 -14.97
CA LYS A 370 -22.68 -3.75 -14.01
C LYS A 370 -24.04 -3.08 -13.88
N THR A 371 -24.09 -1.76 -13.80
CA THR A 371 -25.34 -0.99 -13.70
C THR A 371 -26.25 -1.21 -14.90
N VAL A 372 -25.68 -1.32 -16.11
CA VAL A 372 -26.44 -1.60 -17.33
C VAL A 372 -26.91 -3.05 -17.38
N LEU A 373 -26.05 -4.02 -16.98
CA LEU A 373 -26.38 -5.44 -17.01
C LEU A 373 -27.43 -5.85 -15.97
N GLU A 374 -27.47 -5.16 -14.81
CA GLU A 374 -28.43 -5.41 -13.73
C GLU A 374 -29.73 -4.61 -13.89
N ALA A 375 -29.85 -3.76 -14.90
CA ALA A 375 -31.06 -2.99 -15.14
C ALA A 375 -32.18 -3.88 -15.69
N GLU A 376 -33.30 -3.96 -14.99
CA GLU A 376 -34.50 -4.68 -15.46
C GLU A 376 -35.12 -4.05 -16.70
N TYR A 377 -34.89 -2.77 -16.92
CA TYR A 377 -35.38 -2.00 -18.05
C TYR A 377 -34.34 -0.98 -18.52
N LEU A 378 -34.13 -0.92 -19.83
CA LEU A 378 -33.27 0.07 -20.46
C LEU A 378 -34.14 1.23 -20.98
N ASP A 379 -34.14 2.35 -20.26
CA ASP A 379 -34.61 3.62 -20.76
C ASP A 379 -33.64 4.17 -21.82
N GLU A 380 -33.99 5.26 -22.48
CA GLU A 380 -33.19 5.83 -23.57
C GLU A 380 -31.75 6.17 -23.13
N GLU A 381 -31.58 6.74 -21.94
CA GLU A 381 -30.27 7.08 -21.38
C GLU A 381 -29.42 5.82 -21.09
N LYS A 382 -30.03 4.80 -20.49
CA LYS A 382 -29.34 3.53 -20.22
C LYS A 382 -29.03 2.75 -21.50
N TYR A 383 -29.91 2.86 -22.53
CA TYR A 383 -29.66 2.25 -23.82
C TYR A 383 -28.44 2.88 -24.52
N ASP A 384 -28.36 4.22 -24.57
CA ASP A 384 -27.20 4.91 -25.14
C ASP A 384 -25.91 4.56 -24.39
N LYS A 385 -26.00 4.48 -23.06
CA LYS A 385 -24.89 4.05 -22.22
C LYS A 385 -24.50 2.59 -22.50
N ALA A 386 -25.45 1.70 -22.69
CA ALA A 386 -25.19 0.30 -23.06
C ALA A 386 -24.49 0.17 -24.43
N MET A 387 -24.90 0.96 -25.39
CA MET A 387 -24.29 1.02 -26.73
C MET A 387 -22.85 1.56 -26.69
N ASP A 388 -22.60 2.64 -25.90
CA ASP A 388 -21.26 3.18 -25.70
C ASP A 388 -20.34 2.14 -25.02
N LEU A 389 -20.81 1.52 -23.95
CA LEU A 389 -20.06 0.49 -23.21
C LEU A 389 -19.73 -0.74 -24.10
N SER A 390 -20.69 -1.19 -24.92
CA SER A 390 -20.49 -2.30 -25.85
C SER A 390 -19.43 -1.97 -26.90
N SER A 391 -19.49 -0.76 -27.47
CA SER A 391 -18.51 -0.27 -28.44
C SER A 391 -17.10 -0.18 -27.84
N ARG A 392 -16.99 0.26 -26.58
CA ARG A 392 -15.72 0.33 -25.85
C ARG A 392 -15.15 -1.05 -25.53
N SER A 393 -16.01 -1.98 -25.11
CA SER A 393 -15.60 -3.37 -24.86
C SER A 393 -15.08 -4.06 -26.13
N LEU A 394 -15.73 -3.80 -27.27
CA LEU A 394 -15.25 -4.29 -28.56
C LEU A 394 -13.89 -3.67 -28.94
N ALA A 395 -13.72 -2.36 -28.76
CA ALA A 395 -12.45 -1.69 -29.01
C ALA A 395 -11.32 -2.24 -28.11
N GLU A 396 -11.60 -2.49 -26.84
CA GLU A 396 -10.66 -3.11 -25.91
C GLU A 396 -10.23 -4.49 -26.37
N TYR A 397 -11.20 -5.32 -26.78
CA TYR A 397 -10.94 -6.67 -27.30
C TYR A 397 -10.08 -6.66 -28.57
N ILE A 398 -10.35 -5.75 -29.50
CA ILE A 398 -9.57 -5.61 -30.73
C ILE A 398 -8.12 -5.22 -30.41
N LEU A 399 -7.92 -4.22 -29.54
CA LEU A 399 -6.59 -3.78 -29.12
C LEU A 399 -5.81 -4.86 -28.37
N TYR A 400 -6.52 -5.65 -27.56
CA TYR A 400 -5.89 -6.78 -26.88
C TYR A 400 -5.38 -7.81 -27.91
N ARG A 401 -6.22 -8.17 -28.89
CA ARG A 401 -5.82 -9.10 -29.97
C ARG A 401 -4.62 -8.58 -30.76
N GLU A 402 -4.60 -7.30 -31.10
CA GLU A 402 -3.49 -6.65 -31.79
C GLU A 402 -2.18 -6.76 -30.99
N LYS A 403 -2.23 -6.52 -29.68
CA LYS A 403 -1.07 -6.70 -28.78
C LYS A 403 -0.56 -8.13 -28.75
N ILE A 404 -1.46 -9.11 -28.76
CA ILE A 404 -1.08 -10.53 -28.78
C ILE A 404 -0.46 -10.92 -30.13
N ILE A 405 -1.02 -10.46 -31.25
CA ILE A 405 -0.45 -10.66 -32.59
C ILE A 405 0.96 -10.06 -32.65
N SER A 406 1.14 -8.81 -32.21
CA SER A 406 2.45 -8.16 -32.18
C SER A 406 3.47 -8.93 -31.34
N LYS A 407 3.06 -9.51 -30.21
CA LYS A 407 3.93 -10.38 -29.41
C LYS A 407 4.31 -11.66 -30.19
N LEU A 408 3.35 -12.28 -30.89
CA LEU A 408 3.61 -13.48 -31.70
C LEU A 408 4.61 -13.18 -32.82
N GLU A 409 4.50 -12.03 -33.48
CA GLU A 409 5.41 -11.59 -34.54
C GLU A 409 6.86 -11.40 -34.04
N THR A 410 7.05 -11.03 -32.75
CA THR A 410 8.39 -10.86 -32.16
C THR A 410 9.05 -12.19 -31.79
N ILE A 411 8.33 -13.32 -31.79
CA ILE A 411 8.86 -14.64 -31.43
C ILE A 411 9.83 -15.14 -32.48
N THR A 412 11.00 -15.53 -32.03
CA THR A 412 12.12 -16.02 -32.86
C THR A 412 12.46 -17.49 -32.57
N ASN A 413 13.37 -18.06 -33.35
CA ASN A 413 13.88 -19.43 -33.11
C ASN A 413 14.63 -19.59 -31.79
N LYS A 414 14.99 -18.49 -31.11
CA LYS A 414 15.66 -18.49 -29.79
C LYS A 414 14.70 -18.63 -28.64
N ASP A 415 13.43 -18.32 -28.87
CA ASP A 415 12.40 -18.37 -27.85
C ASP A 415 11.99 -19.82 -27.53
N SER A 416 11.60 -20.04 -26.29
CA SER A 416 11.21 -21.37 -25.82
C SER A 416 9.80 -21.73 -26.30
N GLU A 417 9.51 -23.03 -26.42
CA GLU A 417 8.17 -23.56 -26.67
C GLU A 417 7.17 -23.03 -25.61
N ALA A 418 7.61 -22.90 -24.36
CA ALA A 418 6.83 -22.34 -23.28
C ALA A 418 6.38 -20.88 -23.53
N THR A 419 7.13 -20.10 -24.28
CA THR A 419 6.77 -18.72 -24.65
C THR A 419 5.54 -18.72 -25.57
N ILE A 420 5.54 -19.59 -26.57
CA ILE A 420 4.41 -19.76 -27.51
C ILE A 420 3.20 -20.32 -26.77
N HIS A 421 3.42 -21.35 -25.96
CA HIS A 421 2.37 -21.99 -25.19
C HIS A 421 1.64 -21.00 -24.27
N ASN A 422 2.38 -20.26 -23.44
CA ASN A 422 1.79 -19.27 -22.52
C ASN A 422 1.15 -18.08 -23.25
N LEU A 423 1.51 -17.83 -24.52
CA LEU A 423 0.84 -16.82 -25.32
C LEU A 423 -0.55 -17.29 -25.75
N ILE A 424 -0.74 -18.57 -26.03
CA ILE A 424 -2.02 -19.17 -26.45
C ILE A 424 -2.89 -19.44 -25.22
N LEU A 425 -2.37 -20.21 -24.28
CA LEU A 425 -3.05 -20.59 -23.04
C LEU A 425 -2.00 -20.80 -21.93
N PRO A 426 -2.19 -20.23 -20.73
CA PRO A 426 -1.24 -20.45 -19.63
C PRO A 426 -1.08 -21.94 -19.31
N LYS A 427 0.17 -22.37 -19.11
CA LYS A 427 0.50 -23.77 -18.78
C LYS A 427 -0.23 -24.24 -17.52
N ARG A 428 -0.68 -25.50 -17.54
CA ARG A 428 -1.41 -26.18 -16.46
C ARG A 428 -2.75 -25.55 -16.07
N SER A 429 -3.33 -24.72 -16.95
CA SER A 429 -4.65 -24.15 -16.74
C SER A 429 -5.77 -25.10 -17.22
N ILE A 430 -6.94 -24.93 -16.62
CA ILE A 430 -8.21 -25.49 -17.08
C ILE A 430 -9.18 -24.31 -17.16
N LEU A 431 -9.74 -24.10 -18.34
CA LEU A 431 -10.77 -23.11 -18.58
C LEU A 431 -12.08 -23.82 -18.88
N LYS A 432 -13.12 -23.54 -18.10
CA LYS A 432 -14.51 -23.95 -18.36
C LYS A 432 -15.28 -22.72 -18.80
N ASN A 433 -16.16 -22.91 -19.78
CA ASN A 433 -16.97 -21.81 -20.32
C ASN A 433 -18.10 -21.44 -19.34
N ASN A 434 -17.76 -20.71 -18.28
CA ASN A 434 -18.68 -20.26 -17.25
C ASN A 434 -19.12 -18.79 -17.45
N HIS A 435 -19.02 -18.25 -18.68
CA HIS A 435 -19.36 -16.86 -19.01
C HIS A 435 -18.64 -15.78 -18.20
N ASN A 436 -17.49 -16.08 -17.60
CA ASN A 436 -16.71 -15.12 -16.82
C ASN A 436 -15.86 -14.23 -17.74
N ILE A 437 -16.11 -12.93 -17.72
CA ILE A 437 -15.41 -11.90 -18.51
C ILE A 437 -13.89 -11.90 -18.27
N THR A 438 -13.42 -12.32 -17.10
CA THR A 438 -11.98 -12.40 -16.75
C THR A 438 -11.20 -13.44 -17.55
N THR A 439 -11.87 -14.39 -18.21
CA THR A 439 -11.20 -15.42 -19.01
C THR A 439 -10.75 -14.94 -20.40
N ILE A 440 -11.25 -13.80 -20.87
CA ILE A 440 -10.93 -13.26 -22.21
C ILE A 440 -9.44 -12.93 -22.34
N TYR A 441 -8.79 -12.42 -21.30
CA TYR A 441 -7.39 -11.99 -21.33
C TYR A 441 -6.37 -13.12 -21.14
N ASN A 442 -6.80 -14.29 -20.67
CA ASN A 442 -5.94 -15.44 -20.44
C ASN A 442 -6.19 -16.57 -21.45
N ASN A 443 -6.98 -16.30 -22.48
CA ASN A 443 -7.36 -17.27 -23.48
C ASN A 443 -7.17 -16.70 -24.90
N ASN A 444 -6.14 -17.14 -25.56
CA ASN A 444 -5.84 -16.74 -26.93
C ASN A 444 -5.95 -17.91 -27.92
N LEU A 445 -6.85 -18.88 -27.69
CA LEU A 445 -7.12 -19.98 -28.59
C LEU A 445 -7.56 -19.52 -29.99
N TRP A 446 -8.11 -18.30 -30.11
CA TRP A 446 -8.41 -17.65 -31.38
C TRP A 446 -7.18 -17.46 -32.29
N LEU A 447 -5.94 -17.48 -31.73
CA LEU A 447 -4.71 -17.49 -32.54
C LEU A 447 -4.60 -18.71 -33.42
N LEU A 448 -5.18 -19.80 -33.01
CA LEU A 448 -5.23 -21.05 -33.79
C LEU A 448 -6.42 -21.03 -34.77
N ASP A 449 -7.62 -20.77 -34.23
CA ASP A 449 -8.86 -20.54 -34.98
C ASP A 449 -9.91 -19.91 -34.05
N ASN A 450 -10.72 -18.96 -34.57
CA ASN A 450 -11.81 -18.36 -33.82
C ASN A 450 -12.84 -19.37 -33.30
N LYS A 451 -13.07 -20.50 -34.02
CA LYS A 451 -13.96 -21.57 -33.57
C LYS A 451 -13.56 -22.20 -32.26
N TYR A 452 -12.26 -22.15 -31.89
CA TYR A 452 -11.79 -22.70 -30.62
C TYR A 452 -12.21 -21.86 -29.42
N MET A 453 -12.72 -20.65 -29.61
CA MET A 453 -13.29 -19.81 -28.52
C MET A 453 -14.68 -20.30 -28.07
N THR A 454 -15.33 -21.23 -28.79
CA THR A 454 -16.64 -21.83 -28.40
C THR A 454 -16.48 -23.13 -27.61
N TYR A 455 -15.33 -23.34 -26.98
CA TYR A 455 -15.05 -24.54 -26.19
C TYR A 455 -16.00 -24.69 -24.98
N THR A 456 -16.23 -25.94 -24.59
CA THR A 456 -16.82 -26.27 -23.30
C THR A 456 -15.74 -26.29 -22.22
N THR A 457 -14.62 -26.97 -22.48
CA THR A 457 -13.45 -27.03 -21.61
C THR A 457 -12.17 -26.94 -22.44
N ALA A 458 -11.23 -26.11 -22.03
CA ALA A 458 -9.89 -26.02 -22.59
C ALA A 458 -8.86 -26.32 -21.50
N MET A 459 -7.97 -27.28 -21.79
CA MET A 459 -7.01 -27.83 -20.85
C MET A 459 -5.60 -27.66 -21.39
N SER A 460 -4.67 -27.21 -20.55
CA SER A 460 -3.27 -26.99 -20.87
C SER A 460 -2.37 -27.90 -20.03
N GLU A 461 -1.48 -28.67 -20.66
CA GLU A 461 -0.54 -29.62 -20.03
C GLU A 461 -1.19 -30.55 -18.99
N ARG A 462 -2.43 -31.00 -19.26
CA ARG A 462 -3.12 -31.96 -18.43
C ARG A 462 -2.87 -33.39 -18.93
N THR A 463 -2.91 -34.33 -18.00
CA THR A 463 -2.71 -35.74 -18.34
C THR A 463 -3.86 -36.27 -19.20
N MET A 464 -3.57 -37.28 -20.00
CA MET A 464 -4.63 -37.99 -20.75
C MET A 464 -5.70 -38.54 -19.80
N GLN A 465 -5.32 -38.96 -18.59
CA GLN A 465 -6.26 -39.36 -17.55
C GLN A 465 -7.24 -38.21 -17.23
N GLU A 466 -6.74 -36.99 -16.92
CA GLU A 466 -7.59 -35.84 -16.63
C GLU A 466 -8.51 -35.46 -17.81
N ILE A 467 -8.03 -35.62 -19.03
CA ILE A 467 -8.83 -35.37 -20.24
C ILE A 467 -9.96 -36.40 -20.37
N VAL A 468 -9.69 -37.69 -20.11
CA VAL A 468 -10.70 -38.75 -20.11
C VAL A 468 -11.72 -38.52 -18.99
N GLU A 469 -11.27 -38.19 -17.79
CA GLU A 469 -12.15 -37.84 -16.68
C GLU A 469 -13.09 -36.68 -17.03
N GLU A 470 -12.61 -35.63 -17.71
CA GLU A 470 -13.46 -34.52 -18.17
C GLU A 470 -14.45 -34.96 -19.27
N ILE A 471 -14.04 -35.78 -20.24
CA ILE A 471 -14.90 -36.29 -21.31
C ILE A 471 -16.00 -37.20 -20.74
N THR A 472 -15.67 -38.03 -19.74
CA THR A 472 -16.57 -39.05 -19.17
C THR A 472 -17.23 -38.56 -17.87
N GLN A 473 -16.96 -37.33 -17.44
CA GLN A 473 -17.42 -36.76 -16.15
C GLN A 473 -17.05 -37.63 -14.94
N GLY A 474 -15.86 -38.23 -14.99
CA GLY A 474 -15.35 -39.05 -13.91
C GLY A 474 -15.90 -40.47 -13.82
N VAL A 475 -16.71 -40.89 -14.80
CA VAL A 475 -17.29 -42.27 -14.83
C VAL A 475 -16.22 -43.30 -15.13
N GLU A 476 -15.26 -42.98 -15.99
CA GLU A 476 -14.15 -43.84 -16.34
C GLU A 476 -12.81 -43.22 -15.95
N GLN A 477 -11.91 -44.05 -15.38
CA GLN A 477 -10.56 -43.64 -14.98
C GLN A 477 -9.54 -44.51 -15.73
N GLU A 478 -8.70 -43.89 -16.53
CA GLU A 478 -7.57 -44.53 -17.17
C GLU A 478 -6.25 -43.94 -16.66
N SER A 479 -5.31 -44.80 -16.25
CA SER A 479 -4.00 -44.36 -15.83
C SER A 479 -3.09 -44.05 -17.01
N ASP A 480 -3.13 -42.80 -17.51
CA ASP A 480 -2.23 -42.33 -18.56
C ASP A 480 -1.65 -40.96 -18.19
N SER A 481 -0.36 -40.93 -17.89
CA SER A 481 0.39 -39.74 -17.46
C SER A 481 0.91 -38.89 -18.63
N ASN A 482 0.71 -39.31 -19.88
CA ASN A 482 1.08 -38.51 -21.05
C ASN A 482 0.28 -37.21 -21.08
N ARG A 483 0.92 -36.12 -21.50
CA ARG A 483 0.35 -34.78 -21.49
C ARG A 483 0.46 -34.16 -22.87
N PRO A 484 -0.64 -33.92 -23.58
CA PRO A 484 -0.62 -33.01 -24.72
C PRO A 484 -0.44 -31.58 -24.24
N ASP A 485 0.08 -30.71 -25.10
CA ASP A 485 0.21 -29.29 -24.77
C ASP A 485 -1.16 -28.66 -24.54
N LEU A 486 -2.12 -28.91 -25.43
CA LEU A 486 -3.50 -28.44 -25.30
C LEU A 486 -4.51 -29.53 -25.64
N ALA A 487 -5.61 -29.56 -24.89
CA ALA A 487 -6.81 -30.34 -25.24
C ALA A 487 -8.04 -29.41 -25.14
N ILE A 488 -8.87 -29.41 -26.18
CA ILE A 488 -10.07 -28.57 -26.25
C ILE A 488 -11.26 -29.50 -26.48
N ILE A 489 -12.28 -29.36 -25.65
CA ILE A 489 -13.49 -30.19 -25.66
C ILE A 489 -14.68 -29.30 -26.01
N PHE A 490 -15.52 -29.75 -26.92
CA PHE A 490 -16.76 -29.11 -27.32
C PHE A 490 -17.92 -30.06 -27.06
N SER A 491 -18.96 -29.59 -26.40
CA SER A 491 -20.20 -30.30 -26.12
C SER A 491 -21.38 -29.35 -26.28
N ASP A 492 -22.44 -29.82 -26.93
CA ASP A 492 -23.69 -29.07 -27.03
C ASP A 492 -24.42 -29.01 -25.67
N ASN A 493 -24.29 -30.08 -24.87
CA ASN A 493 -24.80 -30.16 -23.49
C ASN A 493 -23.76 -30.85 -22.60
N PRO A 494 -22.94 -30.09 -21.85
CA PRO A 494 -21.89 -30.66 -21.02
C PRO A 494 -22.39 -31.58 -19.90
N GLU A 495 -23.61 -31.35 -19.42
CA GLU A 495 -24.20 -32.09 -18.30
C GLU A 495 -24.83 -33.41 -18.71
N ASP A 496 -25.09 -33.61 -20.01
CA ASP A 496 -25.71 -34.81 -20.54
C ASP A 496 -24.67 -35.80 -21.06
N LEU A 497 -24.49 -36.91 -20.34
CA LEU A 497 -23.58 -38.01 -20.72
C LEU A 497 -23.97 -38.73 -21.99
N SER A 498 -25.18 -38.60 -22.50
CA SER A 498 -25.61 -39.16 -23.77
C SER A 498 -25.14 -38.34 -24.98
N CYS A 499 -24.81 -37.05 -24.78
CA CYS A 499 -24.30 -36.20 -25.82
C CYS A 499 -22.83 -36.54 -26.15
N LYS A 500 -22.53 -36.67 -27.43
CA LYS A 500 -21.17 -36.88 -27.89
C LYS A 500 -20.38 -35.56 -27.90
N VAL A 501 -19.08 -35.66 -27.66
CA VAL A 501 -18.17 -34.51 -27.63
C VAL A 501 -17.22 -34.54 -28.84
N ASP A 502 -16.84 -33.36 -29.28
CA ASP A 502 -15.74 -33.17 -30.22
C ASP A 502 -14.48 -32.80 -29.42
N VAL A 503 -13.34 -33.36 -29.77
CA VAL A 503 -12.08 -33.17 -29.07
C VAL A 503 -11.01 -32.70 -30.04
N VAL A 504 -10.25 -31.68 -29.64
CA VAL A 504 -9.06 -31.22 -30.37
C VAL A 504 -7.84 -31.40 -29.47
N ILE A 505 -6.83 -32.09 -29.97
CA ILE A 505 -5.55 -32.27 -29.29
C ILE A 505 -4.46 -31.51 -30.07
N ILE A 506 -3.71 -30.68 -29.40
CA ILE A 506 -2.70 -29.83 -30.02
C ILE A 506 -1.36 -30.04 -29.34
N GLU A 507 -0.32 -30.16 -30.14
CA GLU A 507 1.06 -30.24 -29.72
C GLU A 507 1.83 -29.05 -30.30
N LEU A 508 2.33 -28.18 -29.45
CA LEU A 508 3.05 -26.98 -29.85
C LEU A 508 4.54 -27.27 -29.94
N LYS A 509 5.19 -26.72 -30.94
CA LYS A 509 6.65 -26.83 -31.07
C LYS A 509 7.28 -25.48 -31.38
N LYS A 510 8.50 -25.28 -30.88
CA LYS A 510 9.27 -24.10 -31.20
C LYS A 510 9.56 -23.99 -32.69
N ARG A 511 9.70 -22.76 -33.17
CA ARG A 511 10.02 -22.48 -34.57
C ARG A 511 11.38 -23.08 -34.96
N GLY A 512 11.46 -23.72 -36.16
CA GLY A 512 12.71 -24.23 -36.74
C GLY A 512 13.16 -25.61 -36.24
N ILE A 513 12.24 -26.46 -35.77
CA ILE A 513 12.55 -27.86 -35.45
C ILE A 513 12.85 -28.68 -36.71
N LYS A 514 13.65 -29.74 -36.53
CA LYS A 514 13.98 -30.67 -37.65
C LYS A 514 12.76 -31.50 -38.04
N LEU A 515 12.67 -31.85 -39.34
CA LEU A 515 11.59 -32.65 -39.91
C LEU A 515 11.35 -33.98 -39.15
N SER A 516 12.41 -34.69 -38.77
CA SER A 516 12.32 -35.93 -37.99
C SER A 516 11.59 -35.76 -36.64
N LYS A 517 11.74 -34.61 -35.98
CA LYS A 517 10.98 -34.32 -34.74
C LYS A 517 9.52 -34.00 -35.03
N THR A 518 9.21 -33.42 -36.18
CA THR A 518 7.83 -33.16 -36.59
C THR A 518 7.10 -34.48 -36.85
N GLU A 519 7.75 -35.46 -37.51
CA GLU A 519 7.20 -36.79 -37.76
C GLU A 519 6.94 -37.57 -36.46
N GLU A 520 7.84 -37.46 -35.47
CA GLU A 520 7.67 -38.06 -34.14
C GLU A 520 6.41 -37.49 -33.45
N VAL A 521 6.22 -36.16 -33.46
CA VAL A 521 5.06 -35.49 -32.89
C VAL A 521 3.76 -35.93 -33.58
N ILE A 522 3.73 -36.00 -34.90
CA ILE A 522 2.57 -36.46 -35.63
C ILE A 522 2.21 -37.92 -35.24
N SER A 523 3.22 -38.77 -35.06
CA SER A 523 3.00 -40.14 -34.60
C SER A 523 2.40 -40.18 -33.19
N GLN A 524 2.91 -39.36 -32.25
CA GLN A 524 2.38 -39.27 -30.89
C GLN A 524 0.92 -38.78 -30.88
N LEU A 525 0.60 -37.73 -31.66
CA LEU A 525 -0.76 -37.23 -31.79
C LEU A 525 -1.73 -38.28 -32.33
N LYS A 526 -1.32 -39.00 -33.38
CA LYS A 526 -2.12 -40.12 -33.95
C LYS A 526 -2.38 -41.22 -32.92
N GLN A 527 -1.37 -41.60 -32.14
CA GLN A 527 -1.53 -42.64 -31.11
C GLN A 527 -2.52 -42.17 -30.02
N ARG A 528 -2.42 -40.93 -29.55
CA ARG A 528 -3.35 -40.35 -28.55
C ARG A 528 -4.79 -40.32 -29.09
N ALA A 529 -4.98 -39.82 -30.32
CA ALA A 529 -6.29 -39.76 -30.96
C ALA A 529 -6.90 -41.14 -31.14
N THR A 530 -6.11 -42.12 -31.67
CA THR A 530 -6.55 -43.49 -31.85
C THR A 530 -6.94 -44.14 -30.53
N LYS A 531 -6.16 -43.91 -29.47
CA LYS A 531 -6.46 -44.41 -28.13
C LYS A 531 -7.81 -43.89 -27.63
N LEU A 532 -8.06 -42.59 -27.70
CA LEU A 532 -9.33 -42.00 -27.29
C LEU A 532 -10.52 -42.53 -28.08
N MET A 533 -10.38 -42.66 -29.41
CA MET A 533 -11.46 -43.18 -30.25
C MET A 533 -11.76 -44.65 -29.98
N ASN A 534 -10.74 -45.47 -29.71
CA ASN A 534 -10.93 -46.90 -29.47
C ASN A 534 -11.55 -47.19 -28.09
N TYR A 535 -11.17 -46.39 -27.08
CA TYR A 535 -11.66 -46.62 -25.73
C TYR A 535 -13.01 -45.96 -25.46
N TYR A 536 -13.31 -44.82 -26.14
CA TYR A 536 -14.52 -44.01 -25.84
C TYR A 536 -15.37 -43.72 -27.10
N PRO A 537 -15.70 -44.72 -27.95
CA PRO A 537 -16.41 -44.49 -29.22
C PRO A 537 -17.83 -43.97 -29.00
N ASN A 538 -18.42 -44.25 -27.83
CA ASN A 538 -19.79 -43.80 -27.52
C ASN A 538 -19.86 -42.36 -27.03
N ARG A 539 -18.75 -41.81 -26.53
CA ARG A 539 -18.65 -40.44 -26.01
C ARG A 539 -18.05 -39.46 -27.00
N ILE A 540 -17.16 -39.89 -27.87
CA ILE A 540 -16.42 -39.03 -28.79
C ILE A 540 -17.03 -39.12 -30.16
N GLN A 541 -17.41 -37.98 -30.74
CA GLN A 541 -17.90 -37.89 -32.10
C GLN A 541 -16.75 -37.73 -33.11
N ARG A 542 -15.85 -36.79 -32.83
CA ARG A 542 -14.73 -36.47 -33.72
C ARG A 542 -13.51 -36.08 -32.88
N ILE A 543 -12.34 -36.41 -33.43
CA ILE A 543 -11.06 -35.94 -32.89
C ILE A 543 -10.27 -35.25 -34.00
N TRP A 544 -9.84 -34.06 -33.74
CA TRP A 544 -8.82 -33.39 -34.54
C TRP A 544 -7.51 -33.36 -33.76
N TYR A 545 -6.40 -33.47 -34.47
CA TYR A 545 -5.08 -33.33 -33.89
C TYR A 545 -4.21 -32.44 -34.77
N CYS A 546 -3.53 -31.46 -34.15
CA CYS A 546 -2.78 -30.39 -34.82
C CYS A 546 -1.37 -30.26 -34.27
#